data_b0d6385fb53bc2445545ad39e0ed7a75
#
_entry.id   b0d6385fb53bc2445545ad39e0ed7a75
#
_cell.length_a   1.000
_cell.length_b   1.000
_cell.length_c   1.000
_cell.angle_alpha   90.00
_cell.angle_beta   90.00
_cell.angle_gamma   90.00
#
_symmetry.space_group_name_H-M   'P 1'
#
loop_
_entity.id
_entity.type
_entity.pdbx_description
1 polymer ?
#
loop_
_entity_poly.entity_id
_entity_poly.type
_entity_poly.pdbx_seq_one_letter_code
_entity_poly.pdbx_strand_id
1 'polypeptide(L)'
;IRIRKEGSKIHDAEALNHLKAERKPGRRWPEVIKSPGTLGKERKGSAYLVDTLTVPYDNPYKVVMQISGIAFLKNGDALVCTLLGDVWKVSGINNDLKNITWQRFATGFNQPVGIHIDDDGIFILDRGQIYRLHDQNYDGEVDFYENYANDFGGYDRSHTHTFGLHRTADGAFNFTQRESILRTGYDRKTVLQGSGVRNCMGIGGANDYFWVAPQEGTWTPASAIIEVNRGEFYGLPNKDQRSGTIASPLCFIPRGIENSTGGMVEVTSDKWGPFKGDHIGISYGSGIHYLILRDDEGSRPQGAVVPLEGEFISGSMRGAFHPKDGQLYVVGLDGWGDYSIEDGCFHRVRYIDKPVYKPRGFQVHENGIRIDFATKLDPGETTKLANYFAQSWNYEYAKRYGSPEFSAKNPKSLGHDPVKIRSVKLLRSQESIFVEIPSLEPVMQLHIRMHLKGQDGHNFKTDIFASPMYPSPHFKAEGLAPKQEGKPTAISLRIAKPKNSDQKVNFSGEPTEGAIALTVDAIGGLQYKQTELTLSL
;
A
#
# COMPACT_ATOMS: atom_id res chain seq x y z
N ILE A 1 -18.60 -21.04 33.37
CA ILE A 1 -18.54 -20.24 34.61
C ILE A 1 -19.95 -20.29 35.21
N ARG A 2 -20.10 -20.80 36.44
CA ARG A 2 -21.37 -20.78 37.15
C ARG A 2 -21.37 -19.61 38.10
N ILE A 3 -22.26 -18.66 37.90
CA ILE A 3 -22.48 -17.54 38.82
C ILE A 3 -23.76 -17.84 39.57
N ARG A 4 -23.71 -17.92 40.91
CA ARG A 4 -24.91 -18.10 41.75
C ARG A 4 -24.94 -17.09 42.88
N LYS A 5 -26.13 -16.72 43.28
CA LYS A 5 -26.34 -15.99 44.54
C LYS A 5 -26.14 -16.99 45.67
N GLU A 6 -25.42 -16.61 46.71
CA GLU A 6 -25.21 -17.45 47.89
C GLU A 6 -26.54 -17.92 48.46
N GLY A 7 -26.68 -19.22 48.70
CA GLY A 7 -27.92 -19.83 49.21
C GLY A 7 -28.96 -20.33 48.19
N SER A 8 -28.73 -20.14 46.87
CA SER A 8 -29.64 -20.64 45.84
C SER A 8 -29.42 -22.14 45.55
N LYS A 9 -30.52 -22.94 45.48
CA LYS A 9 -30.47 -24.34 45.05
C LYS A 9 -30.15 -24.41 43.55
N ILE A 10 -29.27 -25.33 43.17
CA ILE A 10 -28.92 -25.58 41.75
C ILE A 10 -30.02 -26.47 41.16
N HIS A 11 -30.81 -25.93 40.24
CA HIS A 11 -31.69 -26.72 39.35
C HIS A 11 -30.93 -27.00 38.05
N ASP A 12 -30.36 -28.19 37.89
CA ASP A 12 -29.16 -28.24 37.14
C ASP A 12 -29.03 -29.12 35.93
N ALA A 13 -29.60 -30.23 35.93
CA ALA A 13 -29.29 -31.23 34.90
C ALA A 13 -30.23 -31.15 33.69
N GLU A 14 -31.49 -30.81 33.91
CA GLU A 14 -32.50 -30.79 32.84
C GLU A 14 -32.33 -29.61 31.88
N ALA A 15 -32.02 -28.41 32.37
CA ALA A 15 -31.83 -27.24 31.53
C ALA A 15 -30.61 -27.36 30.57
N LEU A 16 -29.54 -28.01 31.05
CA LEU A 16 -28.36 -28.28 30.19
C LEU A 16 -28.63 -29.39 29.17
N ASN A 17 -29.48 -30.35 29.49
CA ASN A 17 -29.88 -31.42 28.56
C ASN A 17 -30.84 -30.90 27.48
N HIS A 18 -31.74 -29.96 27.79
CA HIS A 18 -32.58 -29.30 26.79
C HIS A 18 -31.73 -28.50 25.80
N LEU A 19 -30.73 -27.74 26.24
CA LEU A 19 -29.81 -27.03 25.36
C LEU A 19 -28.98 -27.97 24.47
N LYS A 20 -28.70 -29.19 24.91
CA LYS A 20 -28.02 -30.21 24.10
C LYS A 20 -28.94 -30.93 23.12
N ALA A 21 -30.22 -31.09 23.47
CA ALA A 21 -31.20 -31.82 22.66
C ALA A 21 -31.73 -31.01 21.45
N GLU A 22 -31.68 -29.68 21.50
CA GLU A 22 -32.23 -28.82 20.44
C GLU A 22 -31.23 -28.51 19.31
N ARG A 23 -29.95 -28.81 19.48
CA ARG A 23 -28.98 -28.69 18.41
C ARG A 23 -29.10 -29.88 17.44
N LYS A 24 -29.91 -29.73 16.40
CA LYS A 24 -29.79 -30.61 15.22
C LYS A 24 -28.41 -30.43 14.63
N PRO A 25 -27.59 -31.49 14.47
CA PRO A 25 -26.37 -31.39 13.72
C PRO A 25 -26.70 -31.06 12.26
N GLY A 26 -26.09 -30.05 11.69
CA GLY A 26 -26.30 -29.65 10.32
C GLY A 26 -26.03 -28.17 10.10
N ARG A 27 -25.87 -27.82 8.84
CA ARG A 27 -25.61 -26.46 8.41
C ARG A 27 -26.73 -25.49 8.77
N ARG A 28 -26.39 -24.35 9.28
CA ARG A 28 -27.32 -23.24 9.53
C ARG A 28 -27.66 -22.49 8.23
N TRP A 29 -26.72 -22.50 7.26
CA TRP A 29 -26.82 -21.83 5.98
C TRP A 29 -26.55 -22.84 4.84
N PRO A 30 -27.49 -23.75 4.55
CA PRO A 30 -27.29 -24.83 3.59
C PRO A 30 -27.33 -24.38 2.12
N GLU A 31 -27.76 -23.14 1.83
CA GLU A 31 -27.93 -22.63 0.49
C GLU A 31 -26.59 -22.47 -0.21
N VAL A 32 -26.53 -22.97 -1.44
CA VAL A 32 -25.39 -22.83 -2.35
C VAL A 32 -25.85 -22.03 -3.57
N ILE A 33 -25.26 -20.84 -3.76
CA ILE A 33 -25.61 -19.94 -4.83
C ILE A 33 -24.65 -20.20 -6.00
N LYS A 34 -25.19 -20.44 -7.19
CA LYS A 34 -24.42 -20.56 -8.43
C LYS A 34 -24.34 -19.19 -9.10
N SER A 35 -23.14 -18.75 -9.40
CA SER A 35 -22.88 -17.43 -9.96
C SER A 35 -21.70 -17.49 -10.94
N PRO A 36 -21.93 -17.86 -12.22
CA PRO A 36 -20.87 -18.01 -13.19
C PRO A 36 -20.17 -16.68 -13.48
N GLY A 37 -18.85 -16.74 -13.67
CA GLY A 37 -18.05 -15.59 -14.05
C GLY A 37 -17.99 -15.35 -15.56
N THR A 38 -17.34 -14.26 -15.92
CA THR A 38 -17.11 -13.84 -17.32
C THR A 38 -15.63 -13.62 -17.56
N LEU A 39 -15.10 -14.17 -18.63
CA LEU A 39 -13.72 -13.98 -19.03
C LEU A 39 -13.51 -12.62 -19.69
N GLY A 40 -12.44 -11.94 -19.33
CA GLY A 40 -12.00 -10.71 -19.95
C GLY A 40 -11.61 -10.91 -21.41
N LYS A 41 -11.94 -9.92 -22.24
CA LYS A 41 -11.61 -9.95 -23.67
C LYS A 41 -10.16 -9.49 -23.88
N GLU A 42 -9.48 -10.14 -24.81
CA GLU A 42 -8.14 -9.78 -25.22
C GLU A 42 -8.11 -8.36 -25.81
N ARG A 43 -7.13 -7.57 -25.35
CA ARG A 43 -6.83 -6.24 -25.89
C ARG A 43 -5.44 -6.26 -26.52
N LYS A 44 -5.28 -5.59 -27.65
CA LYS A 44 -3.99 -5.50 -28.35
C LYS A 44 -2.93 -4.86 -27.44
N GLY A 45 -1.82 -5.56 -27.23
CA GLY A 45 -0.70 -5.08 -26.42
C GLY A 45 -0.84 -5.32 -24.91
N SER A 46 -1.98 -5.84 -24.43
CA SER A 46 -2.11 -6.20 -23.02
C SER A 46 -1.61 -7.63 -22.77
N ALA A 47 -0.80 -7.78 -21.71
CA ALA A 47 -0.37 -9.07 -21.19
C ALA A 47 -1.28 -9.60 -20.06
N TYR A 48 -2.18 -8.74 -19.57
CA TYR A 48 -3.10 -9.05 -18.48
C TYR A 48 -4.54 -8.80 -18.91
N LEU A 49 -5.43 -9.69 -18.50
CA LEU A 49 -6.87 -9.58 -18.73
C LEU A 49 -7.59 -9.60 -17.38
N VAL A 50 -8.64 -8.79 -17.26
CA VAL A 50 -9.49 -8.77 -16.07
C VAL A 50 -10.73 -9.61 -16.33
N ASP A 51 -10.79 -10.77 -15.67
CA ASP A 51 -11.98 -11.62 -15.64
C ASP A 51 -12.85 -11.21 -14.45
N THR A 52 -14.17 -11.41 -14.54
CA THR A 52 -15.12 -11.10 -13.47
C THR A 52 -15.75 -12.37 -12.91
N LEU A 53 -15.61 -12.60 -11.60
CA LEU A 53 -16.39 -13.58 -10.86
C LEU A 53 -17.68 -12.85 -10.41
N THR A 54 -18.82 -13.29 -10.89
CA THR A 54 -20.09 -12.60 -10.58
C THR A 54 -20.43 -12.71 -9.09
N VAL A 55 -20.58 -11.57 -8.44
CA VAL A 55 -20.99 -11.49 -7.04
C VAL A 55 -22.48 -11.69 -6.93
N PRO A 56 -23.00 -12.54 -6.01
CA PRO A 56 -24.43 -12.78 -5.86
C PRO A 56 -25.11 -11.65 -5.07
N TYR A 57 -25.34 -10.50 -5.71
CA TYR A 57 -25.99 -9.35 -5.07
C TYR A 57 -27.40 -9.66 -4.60
N ASP A 58 -28.18 -10.41 -5.38
CA ASP A 58 -29.44 -11.03 -4.90
C ASP A 58 -29.13 -12.40 -4.31
N ASN A 59 -29.18 -12.51 -3.00
CA ASN A 59 -28.87 -13.72 -2.26
C ASN A 59 -29.97 -14.03 -1.22
N PRO A 60 -30.11 -15.31 -0.79
CA PRO A 60 -31.18 -15.75 0.11
C PRO A 60 -31.24 -15.00 1.43
N TYR A 61 -30.10 -14.48 1.88
CA TYR A 61 -29.97 -13.83 3.18
C TYR A 61 -30.19 -12.31 3.11
N LYS A 62 -30.40 -11.75 1.91
CA LYS A 62 -30.59 -10.32 1.66
C LYS A 62 -29.47 -9.45 2.24
N VAL A 63 -28.24 -9.95 2.22
CA VAL A 63 -27.06 -9.21 2.65
C VAL A 63 -26.45 -8.45 1.48
N VAL A 64 -25.94 -7.26 1.78
CA VAL A 64 -25.21 -6.45 0.80
C VAL A 64 -23.80 -7.02 0.62
N MET A 65 -23.39 -7.25 -0.61
CA MET A 65 -22.15 -7.93 -0.96
C MET A 65 -20.99 -6.96 -1.16
N GLN A 66 -20.73 -6.09 -0.19
CA GLN A 66 -19.56 -5.22 -0.12
C GLN A 66 -18.35 -6.03 0.34
N ILE A 67 -17.55 -6.53 -0.62
CA ILE A 67 -16.47 -7.47 -0.32
C ILE A 67 -15.24 -6.72 0.18
N SER A 68 -14.86 -6.97 1.45
CA SER A 68 -13.84 -6.22 2.18
C SER A 68 -12.53 -6.97 2.41
N GLY A 69 -12.46 -8.26 2.12
CA GLY A 69 -11.27 -9.09 2.32
C GLY A 69 -11.31 -10.38 1.53
N ILE A 70 -10.12 -10.92 1.20
CA ILE A 70 -9.95 -12.19 0.50
C ILE A 70 -8.72 -12.93 1.00
N ALA A 71 -8.86 -14.25 1.18
CA ALA A 71 -7.75 -15.19 1.33
C ALA A 71 -8.14 -16.54 0.73
N PHE A 72 -7.15 -17.34 0.33
CA PHE A 72 -7.38 -18.64 -0.28
C PHE A 72 -7.07 -19.79 0.67
N LEU A 73 -7.93 -20.80 0.67
CA LEU A 73 -7.65 -22.10 1.24
C LEU A 73 -6.67 -22.88 0.35
N LYS A 74 -5.94 -23.85 0.89
CA LYS A 74 -4.99 -24.69 0.15
C LYS A 74 -5.61 -25.43 -1.04
N ASN A 75 -6.92 -25.75 -0.94
CA ASN A 75 -7.65 -26.41 -2.03
C ASN A 75 -8.03 -25.48 -3.18
N GLY A 76 -7.78 -24.16 -3.05
CA GLY A 76 -8.09 -23.13 -4.04
C GLY A 76 -9.48 -22.49 -3.88
N ASP A 77 -10.26 -22.85 -2.87
CA ASP A 77 -11.46 -22.09 -2.55
C ASP A 77 -11.08 -20.75 -1.91
N ALA A 78 -11.78 -19.68 -2.25
CA ALA A 78 -11.59 -18.40 -1.59
C ALA A 78 -12.51 -18.26 -0.38
N LEU A 79 -12.00 -17.64 0.69
CA LEU A 79 -12.82 -17.04 1.72
C LEU A 79 -12.81 -15.53 1.52
N VAL A 80 -13.99 -14.92 1.43
CA VAL A 80 -14.16 -13.48 1.27
C VAL A 80 -15.01 -12.92 2.41
N CYS A 81 -14.56 -11.80 2.99
CA CYS A 81 -15.33 -11.06 3.98
C CYS A 81 -16.26 -10.06 3.30
N THR A 82 -17.42 -9.79 3.88
CA THR A 82 -18.24 -8.62 3.53
C THR A 82 -18.20 -7.59 4.66
N LEU A 83 -18.23 -6.32 4.33
CA LEU A 83 -18.16 -5.23 5.32
C LEU A 83 -19.28 -5.32 6.36
N LEU A 84 -20.43 -5.90 6.00
CA LEU A 84 -21.57 -6.05 6.90
C LEU A 84 -21.51 -7.29 7.80
N GLY A 85 -20.40 -8.04 7.79
CA GLY A 85 -20.10 -9.01 8.85
C GLY A 85 -20.20 -10.47 8.47
N ASP A 86 -20.24 -10.81 7.17
CA ASP A 86 -20.23 -12.19 6.70
C ASP A 86 -18.86 -12.63 6.20
N VAL A 87 -18.63 -13.93 6.23
CA VAL A 87 -17.57 -14.60 5.48
C VAL A 87 -18.21 -15.61 4.55
N TRP A 88 -17.87 -15.55 3.26
CA TRP A 88 -18.38 -16.44 2.24
C TRP A 88 -17.25 -17.32 1.69
N LYS A 89 -17.56 -18.60 1.48
CA LYS A 89 -16.70 -19.52 0.74
C LYS A 89 -17.09 -19.51 -0.73
N VAL A 90 -16.10 -19.26 -1.59
CA VAL A 90 -16.27 -19.24 -3.05
C VAL A 90 -15.48 -20.42 -3.62
N SER A 91 -16.19 -21.36 -4.22
CA SER A 91 -15.64 -22.59 -4.76
C SER A 91 -15.86 -22.69 -6.27
N GLY A 92 -15.19 -23.64 -6.94
CA GLY A 92 -15.30 -23.85 -8.38
C GLY A 92 -14.50 -22.86 -9.22
N ILE A 93 -13.56 -22.16 -8.61
CA ILE A 93 -12.64 -21.25 -9.29
C ILE A 93 -11.72 -22.07 -10.21
N ASN A 94 -11.91 -21.90 -11.52
CA ASN A 94 -11.15 -22.59 -12.54
C ASN A 94 -10.93 -21.69 -13.78
N ASN A 95 -10.38 -22.22 -14.86
CA ASN A 95 -10.03 -21.42 -16.04
C ASN A 95 -11.24 -20.77 -16.71
N ASP A 96 -12.40 -21.42 -16.77
CA ASP A 96 -13.58 -20.95 -17.49
C ASP A 96 -14.61 -20.20 -16.63
N LEU A 97 -14.44 -20.22 -15.30
CA LEU A 97 -15.28 -19.57 -14.29
C LEU A 97 -16.79 -19.94 -14.34
N LYS A 98 -17.17 -21.04 -15.00
CA LYS A 98 -18.59 -21.40 -15.22
C LYS A 98 -19.28 -22.00 -14.01
N ASN A 99 -18.51 -22.60 -13.09
CA ASN A 99 -19.02 -23.38 -11.98
C ASN A 99 -18.75 -22.72 -10.62
N ILE A 100 -18.71 -21.40 -10.58
CA ILE A 100 -18.52 -20.64 -9.34
C ILE A 100 -19.74 -20.83 -8.44
N THR A 101 -19.47 -21.17 -7.19
CA THR A 101 -20.50 -21.32 -6.15
C THR A 101 -20.11 -20.52 -4.92
N TRP A 102 -21.12 -19.96 -4.27
CA TRP A 102 -20.98 -19.17 -3.05
C TRP A 102 -21.78 -19.84 -1.94
N GLN A 103 -21.18 -19.98 -0.77
CA GLN A 103 -21.77 -20.50 0.44
C GLN A 103 -21.37 -19.65 1.63
N ARG A 104 -22.32 -19.30 2.48
CA ARG A 104 -22.04 -18.58 3.72
C ARG A 104 -21.24 -19.48 4.65
N PHE A 105 -20.08 -19.04 5.10
CA PHE A 105 -19.16 -19.79 5.94
C PHE A 105 -19.23 -19.34 7.40
N ALA A 106 -19.35 -18.03 7.64
CA ALA A 106 -19.47 -17.43 8.96
C ALA A 106 -20.22 -16.09 8.90
N THR A 107 -20.71 -15.61 10.04
CA THR A 107 -21.38 -14.30 10.16
C THR A 107 -21.25 -13.76 11.59
N GLY A 108 -21.60 -12.48 11.79
CA GLY A 108 -21.65 -11.85 13.11
C GLY A 108 -20.44 -10.99 13.45
N PHE A 109 -19.61 -10.68 12.48
CA PHE A 109 -18.46 -9.77 12.64
C PHE A 109 -18.90 -8.29 12.54
N ASN A 110 -18.16 -7.42 13.20
CA ASN A 110 -18.37 -5.99 13.14
C ASN A 110 -17.42 -5.33 12.12
N GLN A 111 -17.85 -5.23 10.87
CA GLN A 111 -17.07 -4.65 9.77
C GLN A 111 -15.68 -5.30 9.58
N PRO A 112 -15.63 -6.59 9.24
CA PRO A 112 -14.37 -7.28 9.03
C PRO A 112 -13.70 -6.79 7.75
N VAL A 113 -12.50 -6.23 7.86
CA VAL A 113 -11.70 -5.74 6.74
C VAL A 113 -10.28 -6.33 6.72
N GLY A 114 -10.14 -7.47 7.37
CA GLY A 114 -8.91 -8.27 7.37
C GLY A 114 -9.21 -9.76 7.50
N ILE A 115 -8.61 -10.55 6.62
CA ILE A 115 -8.62 -12.00 6.66
C ILE A 115 -7.22 -12.52 6.37
N HIS A 116 -6.79 -13.53 7.12
CA HIS A 116 -5.55 -14.27 6.90
C HIS A 116 -5.77 -15.76 7.09
N ILE A 117 -5.18 -16.57 6.22
CA ILE A 117 -5.26 -18.04 6.27
C ILE A 117 -3.86 -18.61 6.14
N ASP A 118 -3.48 -19.46 7.07
CA ASP A 118 -2.25 -20.23 7.03
C ASP A 118 -2.41 -21.58 7.76
N ASP A 119 -1.30 -22.23 8.11
CA ASP A 119 -1.31 -23.51 8.81
C ASP A 119 -1.83 -23.43 10.25
N ASP A 120 -1.79 -22.23 10.86
CA ASP A 120 -2.33 -21.99 12.20
C ASP A 120 -3.86 -21.81 12.20
N GLY A 121 -4.47 -21.51 11.05
CA GLY A 121 -5.92 -21.40 10.93
C GLY A 121 -6.41 -20.26 10.05
N ILE A 122 -7.68 -19.91 10.26
CA ILE A 122 -8.39 -18.83 9.59
C ILE A 122 -8.59 -17.71 10.59
N PHE A 123 -8.04 -16.53 10.27
CA PHE A 123 -8.09 -15.37 11.15
C PHE A 123 -8.88 -14.22 10.50
N ILE A 124 -9.78 -13.61 11.27
CA ILE A 124 -10.57 -12.45 10.86
C ILE A 124 -10.29 -11.29 11.80
N LEU A 125 -9.98 -10.13 11.23
CA LEU A 125 -9.92 -8.87 11.97
C LEU A 125 -11.19 -8.07 11.73
N ASP A 126 -11.88 -7.75 12.80
CA ASP A 126 -12.96 -6.76 12.82
C ASP A 126 -12.57 -5.48 13.59
N ARG A 127 -13.54 -4.63 13.92
CA ARG A 127 -13.27 -3.34 14.55
C ARG A 127 -12.54 -3.41 15.90
N GLY A 128 -12.63 -4.50 16.64
CA GLY A 128 -12.09 -4.57 17.99
C GLY A 128 -11.47 -5.91 18.37
N GLN A 129 -11.39 -6.84 17.44
CA GLN A 129 -10.96 -8.19 17.77
C GLN A 129 -10.33 -8.91 16.58
N ILE A 130 -9.34 -9.74 16.85
CA ILE A 130 -8.87 -10.79 15.96
C ILE A 130 -9.52 -12.08 16.41
N TYR A 131 -10.28 -12.71 15.51
CA TYR A 131 -10.87 -14.02 15.71
C TYR A 131 -10.01 -15.08 15.07
N ARG A 132 -10.00 -16.29 15.64
CA ARG A 132 -9.63 -17.52 14.97
C ARG A 132 -10.87 -18.39 14.80
N LEU A 133 -11.13 -18.82 13.56
CA LEU A 133 -12.35 -19.54 13.21
C LEU A 133 -12.11 -21.05 13.17
N HIS A 134 -13.07 -21.82 13.67
CA HIS A 134 -13.01 -23.28 13.71
C HIS A 134 -14.30 -23.90 13.16
N ASP A 135 -14.16 -24.69 12.10
CA ASP A 135 -15.17 -25.64 11.61
C ASP A 135 -14.83 -27.00 12.23
N GLN A 136 -15.48 -27.33 13.36
CA GLN A 136 -15.13 -28.48 14.18
C GLN A 136 -15.71 -29.80 13.66
N ASN A 137 -16.79 -29.70 12.88
CA ASN A 137 -17.51 -30.86 12.35
C ASN A 137 -17.25 -31.07 10.85
N TYR A 138 -16.43 -30.15 10.22
CA TYR A 138 -16.05 -30.18 8.81
C TYR A 138 -17.22 -30.11 7.83
N ASP A 139 -18.31 -29.43 8.21
CA ASP A 139 -19.46 -29.27 7.33
C ASP A 139 -19.38 -28.04 6.40
N GLY A 140 -18.35 -27.22 6.58
CA GLY A 140 -18.10 -26.02 5.79
C GLY A 140 -18.75 -24.76 6.35
N GLU A 141 -19.13 -24.78 7.63
CA GLU A 141 -19.55 -23.64 8.43
C GLU A 141 -18.73 -23.52 9.71
N VAL A 142 -18.55 -22.32 10.23
CA VAL A 142 -17.82 -22.08 11.48
C VAL A 142 -18.69 -22.44 12.69
N ASP A 143 -18.21 -23.36 13.52
CA ASP A 143 -18.87 -23.76 14.77
C ASP A 143 -18.42 -22.94 15.97
N PHE A 144 -17.14 -22.54 15.98
CA PHE A 144 -16.53 -21.87 17.11
C PHE A 144 -15.69 -20.69 16.70
N TYR A 145 -15.94 -19.55 17.36
CA TYR A 145 -15.23 -18.28 17.19
C TYR A 145 -14.32 -18.08 18.40
N GLU A 146 -13.04 -18.35 18.23
CA GLU A 146 -12.04 -18.15 19.28
C GLU A 146 -11.65 -16.67 19.32
N ASN A 147 -11.67 -16.05 20.49
CA ASN A 147 -11.02 -14.77 20.69
C ASN A 147 -9.49 -14.96 20.66
N TYR A 148 -8.85 -14.55 19.57
CA TYR A 148 -7.38 -14.60 19.47
C TYR A 148 -6.75 -13.43 20.19
N ALA A 149 -7.20 -12.19 19.94
CA ALA A 149 -6.76 -10.98 20.64
C ALA A 149 -7.82 -9.88 20.56
N ASN A 150 -8.05 -9.16 21.66
CA ASN A 150 -8.97 -8.02 21.74
C ASN A 150 -8.50 -6.92 22.70
N ASP A 151 -7.23 -6.93 23.06
CA ASP A 151 -6.64 -5.99 24.03
C ASP A 151 -6.43 -4.57 23.45
N PHE A 152 -6.57 -4.39 22.13
CA PHE A 152 -6.57 -3.09 21.46
C PHE A 152 -7.97 -2.42 21.47
N GLY A 153 -9.01 -3.13 21.86
CA GLY A 153 -10.38 -2.63 22.04
C GLY A 153 -11.06 -2.16 20.76
N GLY A 154 -12.37 -2.04 20.85
CA GLY A 154 -13.19 -1.43 19.80
C GLY A 154 -13.32 0.08 19.96
N TYR A 155 -13.95 0.73 18.97
CA TYR A 155 -14.27 2.16 18.98
C TYR A 155 -15.53 2.44 18.14
N ASP A 156 -16.15 3.59 18.37
CA ASP A 156 -17.47 3.95 17.82
C ASP A 156 -17.46 5.00 16.72
N ARG A 157 -16.29 5.42 16.22
CA ARG A 157 -16.23 6.42 15.15
C ARG A 157 -16.70 5.84 13.82
N SER A 158 -17.63 6.53 13.15
CA SER A 158 -17.91 6.33 11.73
C SER A 158 -16.67 6.71 10.89
N HIS A 159 -16.56 6.26 9.70
CA HIS A 159 -15.46 6.56 8.75
C HIS A 159 -14.04 6.10 9.13
N THR A 160 -13.89 5.32 10.19
CA THR A 160 -12.62 4.68 10.53
C THR A 160 -12.84 3.20 10.79
N HIS A 161 -11.99 2.36 10.23
CA HIS A 161 -12.03 0.91 10.39
C HIS A 161 -10.72 0.43 11.01
N THR A 162 -10.70 -0.81 11.46
CA THR A 162 -9.48 -1.52 11.81
C THR A 162 -9.06 -2.32 10.59
N PHE A 163 -8.00 -1.89 9.89
CA PHE A 163 -7.56 -2.48 8.62
C PHE A 163 -6.42 -3.47 8.84
N GLY A 164 -6.52 -4.64 8.30
CA GLY A 164 -5.51 -5.71 8.39
C GLY A 164 -5.89 -6.88 7.49
N LEU A 165 -5.39 -8.04 7.69
CA LEU A 165 -4.24 -8.47 8.52
C LEU A 165 -3.04 -8.72 7.62
N HIS A 166 -1.85 -8.38 8.09
CA HIS A 166 -0.60 -8.85 7.50
C HIS A 166 0.18 -9.62 8.55
N ARG A 167 0.57 -10.86 8.26
CA ARG A 167 1.35 -11.70 9.18
C ARG A 167 2.80 -11.73 8.76
N THR A 168 3.71 -11.36 9.67
CA THR A 168 5.15 -11.43 9.45
C THR A 168 5.71 -12.81 9.86
N ALA A 169 6.93 -13.14 9.40
CA ALA A 169 7.55 -14.46 9.60
C ALA A 169 7.70 -14.89 11.06
N ASP A 170 7.74 -13.96 11.99
CA ASP A 170 7.74 -14.22 13.43
C ASP A 170 6.35 -14.53 14.02
N GLY A 171 5.34 -14.68 13.15
CA GLY A 171 3.98 -15.06 13.49
C GLY A 171 3.09 -13.94 14.03
N ALA A 172 3.58 -12.69 14.07
CA ALA A 172 2.79 -11.58 14.56
C ALA A 172 1.85 -11.02 13.48
N PHE A 173 0.68 -10.57 13.89
CA PHE A 173 -0.27 -9.85 13.06
C PHE A 173 -0.04 -8.34 13.13
N ASN A 174 0.08 -7.70 11.97
CA ASN A 174 0.22 -6.27 11.82
C ASN A 174 -1.05 -5.69 11.17
N PHE A 175 -1.52 -4.57 11.71
CA PHE A 175 -2.77 -3.94 11.28
C PHE A 175 -2.79 -2.47 11.70
N THR A 176 -3.79 -1.71 11.23
CA THR A 176 -3.97 -0.32 11.65
C THR A 176 -5.33 -0.13 12.29
N GLN A 177 -5.38 0.75 13.28
CA GLN A 177 -6.61 1.20 13.91
C GLN A 177 -6.50 2.70 14.17
N ARG A 178 -7.42 3.48 13.60
CA ARG A 178 -7.40 4.94 13.69
C ARG A 178 -6.07 5.52 13.20
N GLU A 179 -5.39 6.29 14.05
CA GLU A 179 -4.08 6.91 13.74
C GLU A 179 -2.88 6.01 14.13
N SER A 180 -3.15 4.78 14.58
CA SER A 180 -2.15 3.87 15.14
C SER A 180 -1.83 2.72 14.19
N ILE A 181 -0.58 2.32 14.16
CA ILE A 181 -0.09 1.10 13.55
C ILE A 181 0.19 0.12 14.67
N LEU A 182 -0.48 -1.02 14.66
CA LEU A 182 -0.52 -1.98 15.75
C LEU A 182 0.08 -3.32 15.32
N ARG A 183 0.60 -4.05 16.32
CA ARG A 183 1.15 -5.38 16.14
C ARG A 183 0.73 -6.28 17.31
N THR A 184 0.05 -7.38 16.98
CA THR A 184 -0.27 -8.44 17.95
C THR A 184 0.74 -9.56 17.81
N GLY A 185 1.54 -9.79 18.84
CA GLY A 185 2.54 -10.85 18.89
C GLY A 185 1.94 -12.24 18.99
N TYR A 186 2.80 -13.25 18.89
CA TYR A 186 2.40 -14.66 19.10
C TYR A 186 1.88 -14.91 20.53
N ASP A 187 2.29 -14.09 21.49
CA ASP A 187 1.77 -14.05 22.87
C ASP A 187 0.36 -13.43 22.98
N ARG A 188 -0.23 -13.06 21.85
CA ARG A 188 -1.56 -12.44 21.73
C ARG A 188 -1.68 -11.06 22.38
N LYS A 189 -0.56 -10.39 22.60
CA LYS A 189 -0.51 -9.02 23.11
C LYS A 189 -0.27 -8.02 22.00
N THR A 190 -1.03 -6.94 22.04
CA THR A 190 -0.96 -5.87 21.06
C THR A 190 -0.10 -4.72 21.56
N VAL A 191 0.81 -4.25 20.72
CA VAL A 191 1.71 -3.13 20.97
C VAL A 191 1.64 -2.10 19.86
N LEU A 192 1.93 -0.84 20.19
CA LEU A 192 2.07 0.23 19.21
C LEU A 192 3.39 0.07 18.45
N GLN A 193 3.32 0.03 17.13
CA GLN A 193 4.46 0.00 16.22
C GLN A 193 4.85 1.41 15.77
N GLY A 194 3.86 2.19 15.32
CA GLY A 194 4.02 3.54 14.81
C GLY A 194 2.70 4.29 14.85
N SER A 195 2.71 5.55 14.45
CA SER A 195 1.53 6.40 14.55
C SER A 195 1.52 7.56 13.57
N GLY A 196 0.43 8.30 13.57
CA GLY A 196 0.30 9.47 12.72
C GLY A 196 -0.16 9.15 11.31
N VAL A 197 -0.80 8.02 11.10
CA VAL A 197 -1.41 7.62 9.83
C VAL A 197 -2.90 7.94 9.79
N ARG A 198 -3.43 8.19 8.57
CA ARG A 198 -4.83 8.51 8.36
C ARG A 198 -5.52 7.44 7.53
N ASN A 199 -6.55 6.78 8.08
CA ASN A 199 -7.35 5.78 7.35
C ASN A 199 -6.48 4.89 6.45
N CYS A 200 -5.54 4.17 7.06
CA CYS A 200 -4.64 3.28 6.34
C CYS A 200 -5.38 2.04 5.85
N MET A 201 -6.17 2.18 4.81
CA MET A 201 -6.85 1.05 4.18
C MET A 201 -5.84 0.14 3.47
N GLY A 202 -4.76 0.68 2.92
CA GLY A 202 -3.68 -0.08 2.31
C GLY A 202 -2.86 -0.80 3.38
N ILE A 203 -2.84 -2.13 3.30
CA ILE A 203 -2.10 -3.04 4.17
C ILE A 203 -1.40 -4.07 3.30
N GLY A 204 -0.14 -4.35 3.58
CA GLY A 204 0.64 -5.35 2.87
C GLY A 204 2.09 -5.41 3.35
N GLY A 205 2.98 -5.86 2.49
CA GLY A 205 4.40 -6.06 2.77
C GLY A 205 4.88 -7.44 2.36
N ALA A 206 5.97 -7.89 2.95
CA ALA A 206 6.51 -9.23 2.82
C ALA A 206 6.70 -9.89 4.19
N ASN A 207 7.37 -11.02 4.23
CA ASN A 207 7.57 -11.76 5.48
C ASN A 207 8.39 -11.00 6.53
N ASP A 208 9.28 -10.10 6.12
CA ASP A 208 10.24 -9.40 6.96
C ASP A 208 9.93 -7.90 7.16
N TYR A 209 8.98 -7.34 6.40
CA TYR A 209 8.56 -5.96 6.55
C TYR A 209 7.05 -5.77 6.37
N PHE A 210 6.54 -4.73 7.00
CA PHE A 210 5.14 -4.36 6.97
C PHE A 210 4.95 -2.99 6.33
N TRP A 211 4.05 -2.90 5.38
CA TRP A 211 3.68 -1.66 4.71
C TRP A 211 2.25 -1.26 5.04
N VAL A 212 2.07 0.06 5.22
CA VAL A 212 0.76 0.68 5.30
C VAL A 212 0.65 1.78 4.26
N ALA A 213 -0.54 2.00 3.75
CA ALA A 213 -0.79 3.06 2.79
C ALA A 213 -1.96 3.94 3.26
N PRO A 214 -1.65 5.13 3.82
CA PRO A 214 -2.67 6.10 4.22
C PRO A 214 -3.26 6.78 3.00
N GLN A 215 -4.56 7.11 3.12
CA GLN A 215 -5.25 7.95 2.16
C GLN A 215 -4.85 9.42 2.33
N GLU A 216 -4.79 10.15 1.22
CA GLU A 216 -4.72 11.60 1.22
C GLU A 216 -5.75 12.23 2.16
N GLY A 217 -5.35 13.29 2.87
CA GLY A 217 -6.24 14.01 3.78
C GLY A 217 -5.53 14.93 4.73
N THR A 218 -6.15 15.23 5.87
CA THR A 218 -5.57 16.08 6.90
C THR A 218 -4.23 15.53 7.38
N TRP A 219 -3.16 16.33 7.30
CA TRP A 219 -1.79 15.95 7.63
C TRP A 219 -1.26 14.73 6.85
N THR A 220 -1.89 14.41 5.74
CA THR A 220 -1.50 13.36 4.79
C THR A 220 -1.55 13.98 3.40
N PRO A 221 -0.43 14.54 2.92
CA PRO A 221 -0.43 15.45 1.79
C PRO A 221 -0.83 14.79 0.46
N ALA A 222 -0.49 13.53 0.29
CA ALA A 222 -0.87 12.66 -0.81
C ALA A 222 -1.00 11.24 -0.28
N SER A 223 -1.62 10.35 -1.01
CA SER A 223 -1.52 8.92 -0.74
C SER A 223 -0.05 8.49 -0.78
N ALA A 224 0.32 7.52 0.04
CA ALA A 224 1.71 7.10 0.15
C ALA A 224 1.81 5.64 0.56
N ILE A 225 2.95 5.02 0.29
CA ILE A 225 3.33 3.72 0.85
C ILE A 225 4.38 3.98 1.92
N ILE A 226 4.13 3.49 3.10
CA ILE A 226 5.00 3.64 4.27
C ILE A 226 5.54 2.28 4.65
N GLU A 227 6.84 2.11 4.68
CA GLU A 227 7.50 1.00 5.34
C GLU A 227 7.57 1.31 6.83
N VAL A 228 6.93 0.47 7.65
CA VAL A 228 6.71 0.75 9.07
C VAL A 228 7.95 0.45 9.88
N ASN A 229 8.53 1.47 10.49
CA ASN A 229 9.59 1.33 11.48
C ASN A 229 9.05 1.62 12.89
N ARG A 230 9.56 0.87 13.86
CA ARG A 230 9.09 0.97 15.24
C ARG A 230 9.35 2.36 15.84
N GLY A 231 8.27 2.98 16.34
CA GLY A 231 8.31 4.27 17.03
C GLY A 231 8.26 5.48 16.10
N GLU A 232 8.20 5.29 14.78
CA GLU A 232 8.09 6.41 13.83
C GLU A 232 6.69 7.05 13.83
N PHE A 233 6.69 8.36 13.48
CA PHE A 233 5.50 9.20 13.34
C PHE A 233 5.36 9.69 11.91
N TYR A 234 4.17 9.55 11.30
CA TYR A 234 3.95 9.74 9.86
C TYR A 234 3.06 10.95 9.49
N GLY A 235 2.83 11.87 10.43
CA GLY A 235 2.31 13.21 10.10
C GLY A 235 0.99 13.59 10.75
N LEU A 236 0.00 12.69 10.88
CA LEU A 236 -1.30 13.03 11.48
C LEU A 236 -1.18 13.14 13.01
N PRO A 237 -1.29 14.35 13.60
CA PRO A 237 -1.15 14.52 15.05
C PRO A 237 -2.31 13.87 15.80
N ASN A 238 -2.01 13.13 16.84
CA ASN A 238 -2.97 12.74 17.86
C ASN A 238 -2.72 13.53 19.17
N LYS A 239 -3.60 13.36 20.17
CA LYS A 239 -3.50 14.10 21.43
C LYS A 239 -2.17 13.87 22.16
N ASP A 240 -1.57 12.70 21.99
CA ASP A 240 -0.42 12.23 22.75
C ASP A 240 0.90 12.38 22.00
N GLN A 241 0.87 12.69 20.69
CA GLN A 241 2.04 12.67 19.81
C GLN A 241 2.12 13.93 18.92
N ARG A 242 2.00 15.10 19.51
CA ARG A 242 1.96 16.38 18.77
C ARG A 242 3.32 16.89 18.29
N SER A 243 4.42 16.26 18.67
CA SER A 243 5.76 16.73 18.32
C SER A 243 6.66 15.56 17.99
N GLY A 244 6.97 15.39 16.73
CA GLY A 244 7.95 14.43 16.24
C GLY A 244 8.38 14.79 14.84
N THR A 245 9.57 14.40 14.45
CA THR A 245 9.99 14.43 13.05
C THR A 245 9.09 13.50 12.27
N ILE A 246 8.47 14.01 11.21
CA ILE A 246 7.66 13.20 10.31
C ILE A 246 8.61 12.29 9.52
N ALA A 247 8.42 10.98 9.65
CA ALA A 247 9.19 10.00 8.89
C ALA A 247 8.76 10.01 7.41
N SER A 248 9.73 9.89 6.51
CA SER A 248 9.46 9.82 5.08
C SER A 248 8.79 8.49 4.74
N PRO A 249 7.79 8.47 3.86
CA PRO A 249 7.26 7.24 3.31
C PRO A 249 8.28 6.57 2.36
N LEU A 250 8.02 5.32 2.01
CA LEU A 250 8.74 4.63 0.92
C LEU A 250 8.57 5.40 -0.40
N CYS A 251 7.33 5.78 -0.73
CA CYS A 251 7.03 6.70 -1.82
C CYS A 251 5.68 7.39 -1.63
N PHE A 252 5.55 8.57 -2.21
CA PHE A 252 4.26 9.23 -2.43
C PHE A 252 3.64 8.75 -3.75
N ILE A 253 2.32 8.75 -3.81
CA ILE A 253 1.55 8.39 -5.00
C ILE A 253 0.71 9.61 -5.39
N PRO A 254 0.88 10.15 -6.60
CA PRO A 254 0.14 11.34 -7.02
C PRO A 254 -1.35 11.03 -7.20
N ARG A 255 -2.20 12.01 -6.92
CA ARG A 255 -3.67 11.90 -6.97
C ARG A 255 -4.20 11.36 -8.31
N GLY A 256 -3.52 11.64 -9.42
CA GLY A 256 -3.90 11.12 -10.74
C GLY A 256 -3.72 9.60 -10.91
N ILE A 257 -3.00 8.96 -10.00
CA ILE A 257 -2.80 7.51 -9.95
C ILE A 257 -3.62 6.92 -8.81
N GLU A 258 -3.60 7.56 -7.64
CA GLU A 258 -4.21 7.03 -6.43
C GLU A 258 -4.63 8.16 -5.49
N ASN A 259 -5.89 8.16 -5.09
CA ASN A 259 -6.41 9.09 -4.09
C ASN A 259 -6.97 8.40 -2.84
N SER A 260 -7.12 7.07 -2.90
CA SER A 260 -7.65 6.25 -1.81
C SER A 260 -7.08 4.84 -1.94
N THR A 261 -6.03 4.57 -1.20
CA THR A 261 -5.25 3.32 -1.30
C THR A 261 -6.05 2.10 -0.87
N GLY A 262 -5.96 1.03 -1.66
CA GLY A 262 -6.34 -0.33 -1.26
C GLY A 262 -5.16 -1.13 -0.72
N GLY A 263 -5.29 -2.46 -0.67
CA GLY A 263 -4.27 -3.37 -0.19
C GLY A 263 -3.03 -3.45 -1.08
N MET A 264 -1.98 -4.02 -0.54
CA MET A 264 -0.75 -4.34 -1.25
C MET A 264 -0.48 -5.83 -1.11
N VAL A 265 -0.05 -6.48 -2.18
CA VAL A 265 0.16 -7.93 -2.20
C VAL A 265 1.46 -8.29 -2.91
N GLU A 266 2.25 -9.17 -2.30
CA GLU A 266 3.44 -9.74 -2.92
C GLU A 266 3.04 -10.70 -4.04
N VAL A 267 3.72 -10.65 -5.18
CA VAL A 267 3.56 -11.60 -6.28
C VAL A 267 4.27 -12.91 -5.92
N THR A 268 3.55 -13.85 -5.37
CA THR A 268 4.09 -15.13 -4.90
C THR A 268 4.26 -16.17 -6.01
N SER A 269 3.66 -15.95 -7.19
CA SER A 269 3.58 -16.89 -8.29
C SER A 269 4.47 -16.51 -9.47
N ASP A 270 5.17 -17.48 -10.03
CA ASP A 270 5.87 -17.40 -11.31
C ASP A 270 4.94 -17.50 -12.54
N LYS A 271 3.66 -17.82 -12.32
CA LYS A 271 2.63 -17.91 -13.37
C LYS A 271 1.97 -16.56 -13.67
N TRP A 272 2.35 -15.50 -12.98
CA TRP A 272 1.79 -14.15 -13.19
C TRP A 272 2.78 -13.21 -13.91
N GLY A 273 3.48 -13.75 -14.90
CA GLY A 273 4.47 -13.02 -15.70
C GLY A 273 5.80 -12.78 -14.95
N PRO A 274 6.51 -11.70 -15.26
CA PRO A 274 7.90 -11.51 -14.81
C PRO A 274 8.04 -10.92 -13.40
N PHE A 275 6.96 -10.77 -12.63
CA PHE A 275 6.91 -9.94 -11.42
C PHE A 275 7.01 -10.72 -10.10
N LYS A 276 7.35 -12.02 -10.12
CA LYS A 276 7.51 -12.80 -8.89
C LYS A 276 8.50 -12.13 -7.92
N GLY A 277 8.07 -11.90 -6.69
CA GLY A 277 8.80 -11.19 -5.65
C GLY A 277 8.57 -9.67 -5.64
N ASP A 278 7.99 -9.10 -6.70
CA ASP A 278 7.56 -7.70 -6.72
C ASP A 278 6.22 -7.53 -5.97
N HIS A 279 5.78 -6.31 -5.78
CA HIS A 279 4.52 -5.99 -5.06
C HIS A 279 3.53 -5.27 -5.96
N ILE A 280 2.26 -5.60 -5.78
CA ILE A 280 1.13 -4.94 -6.43
C ILE A 280 0.36 -4.13 -5.41
N GLY A 281 0.19 -2.84 -5.67
CA GLY A 281 -0.75 -1.97 -4.98
C GLY A 281 -2.08 -1.93 -5.71
N ILE A 282 -3.16 -1.82 -4.96
CA ILE A 282 -4.53 -1.80 -5.45
C ILE A 282 -5.12 -0.45 -5.09
N SER A 283 -5.74 0.23 -6.07
CA SER A 283 -6.37 1.52 -5.87
C SER A 283 -7.86 1.37 -5.61
N TYR A 284 -8.29 1.77 -4.41
CA TYR A 284 -9.70 1.86 -4.09
C TYR A 284 -10.37 3.01 -4.84
N GLY A 285 -9.75 4.19 -4.85
CA GLY A 285 -10.35 5.39 -5.41
C GLY A 285 -10.32 5.50 -6.93
N SER A 286 -9.39 4.81 -7.61
CA SER A 286 -9.23 4.88 -9.08
C SER A 286 -9.52 3.55 -9.79
N GLY A 287 -9.76 2.46 -9.06
CA GLY A 287 -10.09 1.15 -9.63
C GLY A 287 -9.04 0.55 -10.53
N ILE A 288 -7.80 0.83 -10.25
CA ILE A 288 -6.64 0.31 -10.98
C ILE A 288 -5.74 -0.48 -10.04
N HIS A 289 -4.71 -1.08 -10.60
CA HIS A 289 -3.58 -1.62 -9.85
C HIS A 289 -2.27 -1.10 -10.42
N TYR A 290 -1.20 -1.18 -9.62
CA TYR A 290 0.11 -0.66 -9.97
C TYR A 290 1.21 -1.52 -9.35
N LEU A 291 2.36 -1.60 -10.01
CA LEU A 291 3.57 -2.15 -9.41
C LEU A 291 4.13 -1.19 -8.38
N ILE A 292 4.62 -1.73 -7.29
CA ILE A 292 5.40 -1.03 -6.27
C ILE A 292 6.84 -1.48 -6.43
N LEU A 293 7.71 -0.55 -6.77
CA LEU A 293 9.14 -0.78 -6.89
C LEU A 293 9.84 -0.29 -5.64
N ARG A 294 10.80 -1.05 -5.14
CA ARG A 294 11.58 -0.74 -3.95
C ARG A 294 13.07 -0.68 -4.31
N ASP A 295 13.75 0.35 -3.84
CA ASP A 295 15.19 0.56 -3.95
C ASP A 295 15.80 0.57 -2.54
N ASP A 296 16.70 -0.37 -2.28
CA ASP A 296 17.37 -0.58 -0.99
C ASP A 296 18.83 -0.11 -0.98
N GLU A 297 19.31 0.43 -2.09
CA GLU A 297 20.74 0.77 -2.25
C GLU A 297 21.12 2.08 -1.53
N GLY A 298 20.15 2.94 -1.23
CA GLY A 298 20.38 4.21 -0.53
C GLY A 298 20.54 4.05 0.99
N SER A 299 20.63 5.18 1.70
CA SER A 299 20.73 5.19 3.17
C SER A 299 19.44 4.70 3.86
N ARG A 300 18.33 4.74 3.17
CA ARG A 300 17.01 4.19 3.57
C ARG A 300 16.30 3.65 2.33
N PRO A 301 15.40 2.67 2.49
CA PRO A 301 14.55 2.24 1.40
C PRO A 301 13.70 3.40 0.84
N GLN A 302 13.55 3.42 -0.48
CA GLN A 302 12.72 4.37 -1.20
C GLN A 302 11.97 3.66 -2.32
N GLY A 303 10.90 4.27 -2.85
CA GLY A 303 10.00 3.56 -3.74
C GLY A 303 9.54 4.36 -4.95
N ALA A 304 8.91 3.62 -5.84
CA ALA A 304 8.20 4.16 -6.98
C ALA A 304 6.97 3.30 -7.30
N VAL A 305 6.02 3.89 -8.03
CA VAL A 305 4.88 3.16 -8.55
C VAL A 305 4.81 3.23 -10.06
N VAL A 306 4.37 2.13 -10.68
CA VAL A 306 4.18 2.00 -12.14
C VAL A 306 2.75 1.54 -12.39
N PRO A 307 1.87 2.37 -12.99
CA PRO A 307 0.51 1.96 -13.31
C PRO A 307 0.47 0.75 -14.24
N LEU A 308 -0.39 -0.20 -13.91
CA LEU A 308 -0.71 -1.36 -14.72
C LEU A 308 -2.05 -1.15 -15.44
N GLU A 309 -2.27 -1.96 -16.47
CA GLU A 309 -3.51 -1.95 -17.24
C GLU A 309 -4.58 -2.80 -16.55
N GLY A 310 -5.83 -2.38 -16.63
CA GLY A 310 -6.99 -3.05 -16.08
C GLY A 310 -7.81 -2.12 -15.20
N GLU A 311 -9.12 -2.32 -15.26
CA GLU A 311 -10.11 -1.55 -14.50
C GLU A 311 -11.03 -2.52 -13.76
N PHE A 312 -11.40 -2.15 -12.55
CA PHE A 312 -12.31 -2.90 -11.69
C PHE A 312 -13.66 -2.19 -11.57
N ILE A 313 -14.74 -2.94 -11.31
CA ILE A 313 -16.11 -2.38 -11.30
C ILE A 313 -16.54 -1.78 -9.97
N SER A 314 -15.74 -1.92 -8.92
CA SER A 314 -15.95 -1.29 -7.62
C SER A 314 -14.61 -0.90 -7.00
N GLY A 315 -14.64 -0.07 -5.96
CA GLY A 315 -13.48 0.32 -5.20
C GLY A 315 -12.66 -0.89 -4.75
N SER A 316 -11.49 -1.10 -5.36
CA SER A 316 -10.66 -2.29 -5.14
C SER A 316 -9.97 -2.22 -3.80
N MET A 317 -10.26 -3.17 -2.93
CA MET A 317 -9.83 -3.10 -1.53
C MET A 317 -8.72 -4.08 -1.17
N ARG A 318 -8.83 -5.33 -1.62
CA ARG A 318 -7.87 -6.39 -1.26
C ARG A 318 -7.56 -7.27 -2.46
N GLY A 319 -6.36 -7.84 -2.43
CA GLY A 319 -5.93 -8.84 -3.41
C GLY A 319 -5.25 -10.03 -2.76
N ALA A 320 -5.27 -11.15 -3.45
CA ALA A 320 -4.55 -12.35 -3.07
C ALA A 320 -4.18 -13.17 -4.32
N PHE A 321 -3.02 -13.84 -4.28
CA PHE A 321 -2.66 -14.80 -5.32
C PHE A 321 -3.27 -16.16 -5.04
N HIS A 322 -3.90 -16.75 -6.05
CA HIS A 322 -4.52 -18.06 -5.92
C HIS A 322 -3.45 -19.17 -5.94
N PRO A 323 -3.50 -20.11 -4.99
CA PRO A 323 -2.40 -21.07 -4.76
C PRO A 323 -2.20 -22.08 -5.90
N LYS A 324 -3.21 -22.32 -6.74
CA LYS A 324 -3.12 -23.31 -7.84
C LYS A 324 -2.88 -22.69 -9.20
N ASP A 325 -3.68 -21.68 -9.60
CA ASP A 325 -3.53 -21.05 -10.92
C ASP A 325 -2.47 -19.94 -10.91
N GLY A 326 -2.11 -19.41 -9.72
CA GLY A 326 -1.09 -18.41 -9.54
C GLY A 326 -1.47 -17.03 -10.06
N GLN A 327 -2.75 -16.78 -10.32
CA GLN A 327 -3.23 -15.49 -10.79
C GLN A 327 -3.62 -14.58 -9.61
N LEU A 328 -3.61 -13.26 -9.85
CA LEU A 328 -4.06 -12.27 -8.88
C LEU A 328 -5.58 -12.19 -8.87
N TYR A 329 -6.18 -12.28 -7.69
CA TYR A 329 -7.59 -12.02 -7.47
C TYR A 329 -7.77 -10.77 -6.64
N VAL A 330 -8.71 -9.91 -7.07
CA VAL A 330 -8.98 -8.60 -6.47
C VAL A 330 -10.45 -8.52 -6.08
N VAL A 331 -10.70 -8.09 -4.86
CA VAL A 331 -12.05 -7.83 -4.34
C VAL A 331 -12.19 -6.40 -3.89
N GLY A 332 -13.42 -5.91 -3.86
CA GLY A 332 -13.69 -4.54 -3.47
C GLY A 332 -15.13 -4.29 -3.11
N LEU A 333 -15.41 -3.04 -2.77
CA LEU A 333 -16.72 -2.59 -2.31
C LEU A 333 -16.98 -1.16 -2.77
N ASP A 334 -18.25 -0.79 -2.88
CA ASP A 334 -18.71 0.59 -3.05
C ASP A 334 -18.46 1.42 -1.79
N GLY A 335 -18.14 2.67 -1.95
CA GLY A 335 -17.92 3.61 -0.86
C GLY A 335 -17.87 5.08 -1.32
N TRP A 336 -17.52 5.95 -0.42
CA TRP A 336 -17.58 7.41 -0.54
C TRP A 336 -16.99 8.00 -1.83
N GLY A 337 -17.84 8.17 -2.85
CA GLY A 337 -17.46 8.94 -4.03
C GLY A 337 -16.38 8.29 -4.89
N ASP A 338 -16.25 6.97 -4.83
CA ASP A 338 -15.49 6.22 -5.80
C ASP A 338 -16.29 6.06 -7.13
N TYR A 339 -15.74 5.35 -8.07
CA TYR A 339 -16.35 5.13 -9.40
C TYR A 339 -17.26 3.88 -9.46
N SER A 340 -17.53 3.25 -8.30
CA SER A 340 -18.26 1.97 -8.21
C SER A 340 -19.61 2.02 -8.91
N ILE A 341 -19.89 0.95 -9.67
CA ILE A 341 -21.19 0.74 -10.33
C ILE A 341 -21.98 -0.40 -9.70
N GLU A 342 -21.35 -1.15 -8.79
CA GLU A 342 -21.93 -2.28 -8.06
C GLU A 342 -21.50 -2.21 -6.59
N ASP A 343 -22.26 -2.81 -5.68
CA ASP A 343 -21.99 -2.84 -4.23
C ASP A 343 -20.63 -3.46 -3.87
N GLY A 344 -20.13 -4.35 -4.71
CA GLY A 344 -18.83 -5.00 -4.52
C GLY A 344 -18.31 -5.59 -5.83
N CYS A 345 -17.09 -6.08 -5.81
CA CYS A 345 -16.49 -6.75 -6.96
C CYS A 345 -15.64 -7.95 -6.58
N PHE A 346 -15.52 -8.87 -7.53
CA PHE A 346 -14.55 -9.94 -7.49
C PHE A 346 -13.98 -10.20 -8.89
N HIS A 347 -12.69 -9.90 -9.06
CA HIS A 347 -12.00 -10.00 -10.33
C HIS A 347 -10.80 -10.94 -10.24
N ARG A 348 -10.42 -11.54 -11.39
CA ARG A 348 -9.14 -12.19 -11.59
C ARG A 348 -8.33 -11.40 -12.62
N VAL A 349 -7.14 -10.95 -12.25
CA VAL A 349 -6.17 -10.38 -13.18
C VAL A 349 -5.30 -11.51 -13.68
N ARG A 350 -5.59 -11.96 -14.90
CA ARG A 350 -5.00 -13.15 -15.50
C ARG A 350 -3.91 -12.78 -16.49
N TYR A 351 -2.68 -13.29 -16.27
CA TYR A 351 -1.59 -13.23 -17.23
C TYR A 351 -1.83 -14.20 -18.39
N ILE A 352 -1.58 -13.75 -19.62
CA ILE A 352 -1.86 -14.50 -20.84
C ILE A 352 -0.60 -14.85 -21.65
N ASP A 353 0.53 -14.97 -20.98
CA ASP A 353 1.81 -15.38 -21.54
C ASP A 353 2.29 -14.51 -22.73
N LYS A 354 2.11 -13.21 -22.58
CA LYS A 354 2.59 -12.19 -23.53
C LYS A 354 3.71 -11.35 -22.92
N PRO A 355 4.58 -10.74 -23.74
CA PRO A 355 5.61 -9.83 -23.26
C PRO A 355 5.01 -8.69 -22.44
N VAL A 356 5.70 -8.33 -21.35
CA VAL A 356 5.28 -7.25 -20.44
C VAL A 356 6.22 -6.06 -20.60
N TYR A 357 5.70 -4.96 -21.12
CA TYR A 357 6.48 -3.74 -21.42
C TYR A 357 6.37 -2.74 -20.26
N LYS A 358 6.85 -3.14 -19.07
CA LYS A 358 6.80 -2.31 -17.86
C LYS A 358 8.15 -2.32 -17.14
N PRO A 359 8.49 -1.23 -16.44
CA PRO A 359 9.54 -1.26 -15.43
C PRO A 359 9.25 -2.32 -14.36
N ARG A 360 10.29 -3.00 -13.91
CA ARG A 360 10.23 -3.98 -12.81
C ARG A 360 11.23 -3.68 -11.69
N GLY A 361 12.06 -2.66 -11.85
CA GLY A 361 13.01 -2.24 -10.85
C GLY A 361 13.50 -0.82 -11.13
N PHE A 362 14.00 -0.17 -10.10
CA PHE A 362 14.65 1.11 -10.22
C PHE A 362 15.68 1.29 -9.11
N GLN A 363 16.67 2.15 -9.37
CA GLN A 363 17.66 2.56 -8.38
C GLN A 363 17.93 4.05 -8.56
N VAL A 364 17.93 4.79 -7.47
CA VAL A 364 18.19 6.23 -7.46
C VAL A 364 19.64 6.48 -7.13
N HIS A 365 20.31 7.26 -7.98
CA HIS A 365 21.70 7.67 -7.80
C HIS A 365 21.81 9.20 -7.83
N GLU A 366 22.88 9.77 -7.25
CA GLU A 366 23.14 11.22 -7.24
C GLU A 366 23.08 11.88 -8.65
N ASN A 367 23.34 11.10 -9.69
CA ASN A 367 23.39 11.57 -11.08
C ASN A 367 22.29 11.04 -11.98
N GLY A 368 21.26 10.41 -11.43
CA GLY A 368 20.14 9.92 -12.23
C GLY A 368 19.47 8.67 -11.68
N ILE A 369 18.71 8.02 -12.52
CA ILE A 369 17.92 6.85 -12.15
C ILE A 369 18.20 5.71 -13.13
N ARG A 370 18.56 4.54 -12.57
CA ARG A 370 18.54 3.28 -13.29
C ARG A 370 17.12 2.73 -13.27
N ILE A 371 16.63 2.26 -14.41
CA ILE A 371 15.31 1.62 -14.54
C ILE A 371 15.51 0.28 -15.24
N ASP A 372 15.03 -0.79 -14.61
CA ASP A 372 15.06 -2.15 -15.15
C ASP A 372 13.69 -2.52 -15.71
N PHE A 373 13.66 -3.19 -16.86
CA PHE A 373 12.45 -3.58 -17.56
C PHE A 373 12.28 -5.11 -17.59
N ALA A 374 11.05 -5.54 -17.76
CA ALA A 374 10.72 -6.96 -17.94
C ALA A 374 11.01 -7.48 -19.38
N THR A 375 11.42 -6.60 -20.29
CA THR A 375 11.70 -6.94 -21.70
C THR A 375 12.93 -6.19 -22.22
N LYS A 376 13.56 -6.73 -23.25
CA LYS A 376 14.67 -6.08 -23.93
C LYS A 376 14.18 -4.89 -24.76
N LEU A 377 14.94 -3.80 -24.73
CA LEU A 377 14.63 -2.54 -25.39
C LEU A 377 15.38 -2.41 -26.72
N ASP A 378 14.78 -1.69 -27.67
CA ASP A 378 15.41 -1.32 -28.95
C ASP A 378 16.52 -0.30 -28.72
N PRO A 379 17.79 -0.58 -29.12
CA PRO A 379 18.90 0.33 -28.87
C PRO A 379 18.79 1.69 -29.56
N GLY A 380 18.17 1.71 -30.74
CA GLY A 380 18.05 2.93 -31.55
C GLY A 380 17.01 3.92 -31.01
N GLU A 381 15.91 3.40 -30.46
CA GLU A 381 14.84 4.24 -29.91
C GLU A 381 15.10 4.62 -28.45
N THR A 382 15.66 3.71 -27.65
CA THR A 382 15.85 3.89 -26.20
C THR A 382 16.76 5.07 -25.86
N THR A 383 17.75 5.40 -26.67
CA THR A 383 18.71 6.49 -26.38
C THR A 383 18.26 7.87 -26.87
N LYS A 384 17.12 7.97 -27.54
CA LYS A 384 16.57 9.25 -28.03
C LYS A 384 15.95 10.06 -26.90
N LEU A 385 16.51 11.21 -26.57
CA LEU A 385 16.00 12.09 -25.51
C LEU A 385 14.55 12.54 -25.75
N ALA A 386 14.12 12.69 -27.00
CA ALA A 386 12.75 13.06 -27.35
C ALA A 386 11.68 12.05 -26.88
N ASN A 387 12.10 10.84 -26.54
CA ASN A 387 11.22 9.79 -26.03
C ASN A 387 10.97 9.89 -24.52
N TYR A 388 11.57 10.88 -23.85
CA TYR A 388 11.52 11.03 -22.40
C TYR A 388 11.00 12.39 -21.98
N PHE A 389 10.19 12.40 -20.94
CA PHE A 389 9.76 13.60 -20.24
C PHE A 389 9.91 13.36 -18.74
N ALA A 390 10.44 14.34 -18.01
CA ALA A 390 10.54 14.26 -16.56
C ALA A 390 10.13 15.58 -15.89
N GLN A 391 9.45 15.47 -14.75
CA GLN A 391 9.05 16.59 -13.90
C GLN A 391 9.07 16.20 -12.44
N SER A 392 9.22 17.18 -11.54
CA SER A 392 9.25 16.97 -10.10
C SER A 392 8.42 17.99 -9.34
N TRP A 393 7.96 17.62 -8.16
CA TRP A 393 7.25 18.51 -7.24
C TRP A 393 7.32 18.00 -5.81
N ASN A 394 6.92 18.85 -4.88
CA ASN A 394 6.80 18.53 -3.46
C ASN A 394 5.38 18.73 -2.95
N TYR A 395 5.14 18.21 -1.77
CA TYR A 395 3.90 18.33 -1.02
C TYR A 395 4.15 19.03 0.32
N GLU A 396 3.08 19.52 0.96
CA GLU A 396 3.12 20.13 2.28
C GLU A 396 2.22 19.39 3.28
N TYR A 397 2.80 18.95 4.38
CA TYR A 397 2.03 18.44 5.52
C TYR A 397 1.31 19.59 6.22
N ALA A 398 -0.02 19.60 6.19
CA ALA A 398 -0.83 20.68 6.72
C ALA A 398 -2.17 20.17 7.27
N LYS A 399 -2.85 21.02 8.05
CA LYS A 399 -4.19 20.71 8.58
C LYS A 399 -5.27 20.61 7.49
N ARG A 400 -5.07 21.22 6.32
CA ARG A 400 -5.99 21.10 5.18
C ARG A 400 -6.05 19.67 4.67
N TYR A 401 -7.08 19.33 3.94
CA TYR A 401 -7.25 18.04 3.29
C TYR A 401 -6.35 17.97 2.05
N GLY A 402 -5.39 17.05 2.06
CA GLY A 402 -4.39 16.90 1.01
C GLY A 402 -3.46 18.10 0.83
N SER A 403 -2.56 18.00 -0.12
CA SER A 403 -1.65 19.09 -0.51
C SER A 403 -1.85 19.45 -1.96
N PRO A 404 -1.83 20.73 -2.31
CA PRO A 404 -1.45 21.12 -3.66
C PRO A 404 -0.05 20.62 -3.99
N GLU A 405 0.25 20.51 -5.26
CA GLU A 405 1.56 20.16 -5.78
C GLU A 405 2.38 21.45 -5.95
N PHE A 406 3.49 21.52 -5.25
CA PHE A 406 4.36 22.68 -5.22
C PHE A 406 5.64 22.44 -6.00
N SER A 407 6.12 23.48 -6.69
CA SER A 407 7.44 23.47 -7.30
C SER A 407 8.52 23.09 -6.27
N ALA A 408 9.36 22.12 -6.61
CA ALA A 408 10.49 21.74 -5.76
C ALA A 408 11.54 22.85 -5.66
N LYS A 409 11.72 23.62 -6.75
CA LYS A 409 12.68 24.75 -6.82
C LYS A 409 12.15 26.01 -6.17
N ASN A 410 10.84 26.22 -6.21
CA ASN A 410 10.18 27.37 -5.60
C ASN A 410 9.00 26.93 -4.73
N PRO A 411 9.24 26.51 -3.48
CA PRO A 411 8.22 25.89 -2.61
C PRO A 411 6.96 26.74 -2.29
N LYS A 412 6.95 28.00 -2.69
CA LYS A 412 5.78 28.88 -2.56
C LYS A 412 4.92 28.94 -3.81
N SER A 413 5.37 28.36 -4.91
CA SER A 413 4.68 28.35 -6.19
C SER A 413 4.03 26.99 -6.43
N LEU A 414 2.79 27.01 -6.93
CA LEU A 414 2.13 25.82 -7.43
C LEU A 414 2.71 25.36 -8.75
N GLY A 415 2.69 24.06 -8.99
CA GLY A 415 3.07 23.46 -10.26
C GLY A 415 4.28 22.55 -10.15
N HIS A 416 4.68 22.01 -11.28
CA HIS A 416 5.77 21.06 -11.42
C HIS A 416 6.98 21.71 -12.10
N ASP A 417 8.16 21.32 -11.67
CA ASP A 417 9.40 21.75 -12.33
C ASP A 417 9.80 20.74 -13.40
N PRO A 418 10.12 21.19 -14.62
CA PRO A 418 10.72 20.31 -15.61
C PRO A 418 12.10 19.85 -15.14
N VAL A 419 12.33 18.53 -15.23
CA VAL A 419 13.62 17.91 -14.89
C VAL A 419 14.40 17.66 -16.17
N LYS A 420 15.61 18.23 -16.25
CA LYS A 420 16.47 18.09 -17.42
C LYS A 420 17.17 16.74 -17.44
N ILE A 421 16.83 15.90 -18.38
CA ILE A 421 17.57 14.67 -18.70
C ILE A 421 18.73 15.06 -19.64
N ARG A 422 19.96 14.67 -19.26
CA ARG A 422 21.15 14.94 -20.07
C ARG A 422 21.40 13.87 -21.12
N SER A 423 21.25 12.61 -20.73
CA SER A 423 21.40 11.47 -21.61
C SER A 423 20.60 10.28 -21.09
N VAL A 424 20.36 9.32 -21.97
CA VAL A 424 19.85 7.99 -21.60
C VAL A 424 20.79 6.95 -22.16
N LYS A 425 21.25 6.05 -21.33
CA LYS A 425 22.14 4.94 -21.68
C LYS A 425 21.41 3.63 -21.57
N LEU A 426 21.40 2.85 -22.62
CA LEU A 426 20.99 1.45 -22.58
C LEU A 426 22.17 0.62 -22.05
N LEU A 427 21.94 -0.14 -20.97
CA LEU A 427 22.97 -0.95 -20.35
C LEU A 427 23.16 -2.30 -21.10
N ARG A 428 24.22 -3.03 -20.79
CA ARG A 428 24.61 -4.26 -21.52
C ARG A 428 23.52 -5.34 -21.57
N SER A 429 22.67 -5.42 -20.55
CA SER A 429 21.55 -6.38 -20.53
C SER A 429 20.52 -6.09 -21.61
N GLN A 430 20.46 -4.86 -22.11
CA GLN A 430 19.39 -4.31 -22.94
C GLN A 430 18.00 -4.32 -22.25
N GLU A 431 17.93 -4.70 -21.01
CA GLU A 431 16.74 -4.66 -20.15
C GLU A 431 16.79 -3.53 -19.12
N SER A 432 17.90 -2.79 -19.09
CA SER A 432 18.11 -1.70 -18.13
C SER A 432 18.56 -0.44 -18.85
N ILE A 433 18.06 0.71 -18.39
CA ILE A 433 18.51 2.03 -18.81
C ILE A 433 19.04 2.82 -17.63
N PHE A 434 19.93 3.76 -17.90
CA PHE A 434 20.27 4.81 -16.96
C PHE A 434 19.84 6.17 -17.52
N VAL A 435 18.89 6.80 -16.85
CA VAL A 435 18.40 8.16 -17.16
C VAL A 435 19.25 9.14 -16.38
N GLU A 436 20.16 9.84 -17.09
CA GLU A 436 21.11 10.74 -16.47
C GLU A 436 20.48 12.11 -16.17
N ILE A 437 20.39 12.43 -14.88
CA ILE A 437 19.86 13.68 -14.33
C ILE A 437 20.94 14.30 -13.44
N PRO A 438 21.86 15.14 -13.99
CA PRO A 438 23.06 15.59 -13.29
C PRO A 438 22.81 16.38 -12.00
N SER A 439 21.65 16.98 -11.88
CA SER A 439 21.22 17.76 -10.73
C SER A 439 19.96 17.13 -10.10
N LEU A 440 19.99 15.81 -9.90
CA LEU A 440 18.93 15.15 -9.17
C LEU A 440 19.04 15.50 -7.69
N GLU A 441 18.06 16.26 -7.22
CA GLU A 441 17.93 16.60 -5.80
C GLU A 441 16.82 15.75 -5.17
N PRO A 442 16.90 15.45 -3.86
CA PRO A 442 15.81 14.80 -3.17
C PRO A 442 14.49 15.56 -3.33
N VAL A 443 13.46 14.87 -3.82
CA VAL A 443 12.11 15.43 -4.00
C VAL A 443 11.06 14.41 -3.58
N MET A 444 9.90 14.89 -3.13
CA MET A 444 8.82 14.01 -2.71
C MET A 444 8.19 13.27 -3.90
N GLN A 445 8.20 13.88 -5.10
CA GLN A 445 7.67 13.24 -6.29
C GLN A 445 8.50 13.58 -7.53
N LEU A 446 8.91 12.54 -8.24
CA LEU A 446 9.50 12.60 -9.58
C LEU A 446 8.66 11.73 -10.51
N HIS A 447 8.22 12.28 -11.61
CA HIS A 447 7.53 11.57 -12.68
C HIS A 447 8.44 11.50 -13.90
N ILE A 448 8.65 10.29 -14.43
CA ILE A 448 9.33 10.07 -15.70
C ILE A 448 8.37 9.33 -16.65
N ARG A 449 8.08 9.93 -17.77
CA ARG A 449 7.32 9.34 -18.89
C ARG A 449 8.26 8.89 -19.98
N MET A 450 8.04 7.70 -20.49
CA MET A 450 8.89 7.07 -21.50
C MET A 450 8.05 6.53 -22.65
N HIS A 451 8.45 6.86 -23.89
CA HIS A 451 7.91 6.30 -25.12
C HIS A 451 8.98 5.41 -25.73
N LEU A 452 8.86 4.13 -25.54
CA LEU A 452 9.91 3.17 -25.86
C LEU A 452 9.46 2.15 -26.90
N LYS A 453 10.42 1.35 -27.34
CA LYS A 453 10.20 0.24 -28.25
C LYS A 453 10.92 -0.99 -27.73
N GLY A 454 10.23 -2.12 -27.69
CA GLY A 454 10.83 -3.41 -27.41
C GLY A 454 11.72 -3.88 -28.57
N GLN A 455 12.66 -4.76 -28.28
CA GLN A 455 13.52 -5.37 -29.31
C GLN A 455 12.70 -6.15 -30.37
N ASP A 456 11.52 -6.62 -30.00
CA ASP A 456 10.54 -7.24 -30.89
C ASP A 456 9.78 -6.29 -31.81
N GLY A 457 10.07 -4.98 -31.71
CA GLY A 457 9.46 -3.94 -32.54
C GLY A 457 8.18 -3.31 -31.96
N HIS A 458 7.69 -3.78 -30.78
CA HIS A 458 6.49 -3.22 -30.15
C HIS A 458 6.75 -1.84 -29.53
N ASN A 459 5.97 -0.82 -29.93
CA ASN A 459 6.01 0.50 -29.31
C ASN A 459 5.12 0.52 -28.07
N PHE A 460 5.62 1.08 -26.97
CA PHE A 460 4.88 1.20 -25.73
C PHE A 460 5.16 2.52 -25.00
N LYS A 461 4.23 2.89 -24.14
CA LYS A 461 4.35 4.03 -23.23
C LYS A 461 4.30 3.50 -21.80
N THR A 462 5.15 4.03 -20.95
CA THR A 462 5.14 3.74 -19.52
C THR A 462 5.51 4.97 -18.71
N ASP A 463 4.97 5.03 -17.50
CA ASP A 463 5.23 6.10 -16.54
C ASP A 463 5.79 5.47 -15.27
N ILE A 464 6.74 6.15 -14.61
CA ILE A 464 7.21 5.83 -13.27
C ILE A 464 7.06 7.07 -12.39
N PHE A 465 6.48 6.88 -11.19
CA PHE A 465 6.30 7.92 -10.18
C PHE A 465 7.11 7.53 -8.96
N ALA A 466 8.24 8.19 -8.76
CA ALA A 466 9.22 7.87 -7.72
C ALA A 466 9.30 8.95 -6.64
N SER A 467 9.76 8.57 -5.45
CA SER A 467 10.15 9.50 -4.39
C SER A 467 11.66 9.36 -4.12
N PRO A 468 12.50 10.01 -4.92
CA PRO A 468 13.96 9.90 -4.82
C PRO A 468 14.50 10.74 -3.64
N MET A 469 14.32 10.23 -2.42
CA MET A 469 14.68 10.93 -1.18
C MET A 469 16.08 10.59 -0.68
N TYR A 470 16.61 9.41 -1.03
CA TYR A 470 17.84 8.84 -0.48
C TYR A 470 18.76 8.31 -1.60
N PRO A 471 19.34 9.20 -2.45
CA PRO A 471 20.15 8.75 -3.57
C PRO A 471 21.39 7.95 -3.13
N SER A 472 21.65 6.87 -3.82
CA SER A 472 22.91 6.13 -3.76
C SER A 472 24.05 6.91 -4.41
N PRO A 473 25.32 6.55 -4.15
CA PRO A 473 26.47 7.18 -4.80
C PRO A 473 26.34 7.23 -6.32
N HIS A 474 27.10 8.13 -6.91
CA HIS A 474 27.15 8.38 -8.35
C HIS A 474 27.27 7.10 -9.19
N PHE A 475 26.29 6.84 -10.05
CA PHE A 475 26.31 5.69 -10.97
C PHE A 475 27.41 5.87 -12.00
N LYS A 476 28.26 4.86 -12.15
CA LYS A 476 29.38 4.84 -13.08
C LYS A 476 29.07 3.90 -14.24
N ALA A 477 28.96 4.43 -15.44
CA ALA A 477 28.90 3.65 -16.66
C ALA A 477 29.69 4.35 -17.76
N GLU A 478 30.15 3.58 -18.74
CA GLU A 478 30.86 4.11 -19.89
C GLU A 478 30.03 5.19 -20.62
N GLY A 479 30.64 6.33 -20.89
CA GLY A 479 30.01 7.47 -21.56
C GLY A 479 29.09 8.34 -20.69
N LEU A 480 29.05 8.11 -19.37
CA LEU A 480 28.50 9.10 -18.44
C LEU A 480 29.56 10.15 -18.09
N ALA A 481 29.12 11.39 -17.86
CA ALA A 481 30.03 12.42 -17.39
C ALA A 481 30.57 12.07 -16.01
N PRO A 482 31.85 12.34 -15.73
CA PRO A 482 32.38 12.21 -14.38
C PRO A 482 31.60 13.11 -13.42
N LYS A 483 31.59 12.76 -12.14
CA LYS A 483 31.05 13.62 -11.07
C LYS A 483 31.68 15.00 -11.25
N GLN A 484 30.88 16.04 -11.51
CA GLN A 484 31.39 17.39 -11.42
C GLN A 484 31.70 17.62 -9.92
N GLU A 485 32.97 17.73 -9.59
CA GLU A 485 33.35 18.31 -8.30
C GLU A 485 32.79 19.73 -8.34
N GLY A 486 31.65 19.90 -7.71
CA GLY A 486 31.01 21.20 -7.62
C GLY A 486 31.97 22.17 -6.95
N LYS A 487 32.21 23.33 -7.58
CA LYS A 487 32.66 24.46 -6.76
C LYS A 487 31.67 24.56 -5.60
N PRO A 488 32.15 24.70 -4.36
CA PRO A 488 31.27 24.80 -3.22
C PRO A 488 30.18 25.83 -3.53
N THR A 489 28.93 25.37 -3.59
CA THR A 489 27.80 26.25 -3.83
C THR A 489 27.64 27.06 -2.55
N ALA A 490 27.75 28.37 -2.66
CA ALA A 490 27.50 29.25 -1.52
C ALA A 490 26.08 28.96 -1.00
N ILE A 491 26.00 28.41 0.20
CA ILE A 491 24.71 28.16 0.86
C ILE A 491 24.24 29.49 1.43
N SER A 492 23.21 30.08 0.83
CA SER A 492 22.58 31.29 1.35
C SER A 492 21.54 30.92 2.40
N LEU A 493 21.89 31.08 3.67
CA LEU A 493 20.96 30.88 4.78
C LEU A 493 20.27 32.23 5.09
N ARG A 494 18.95 32.28 4.90
CA ARG A 494 18.16 33.42 5.34
C ARG A 494 17.73 33.21 6.77
N ILE A 495 18.37 33.93 7.69
CA ILE A 495 18.02 33.90 9.11
C ILE A 495 17.22 35.15 9.44
N ALA A 496 16.03 34.97 10.01
CA ALA A 496 15.22 36.07 10.51
C ALA A 496 15.82 36.58 11.83
N LYS A 497 16.22 37.87 11.88
CA LYS A 497 16.74 38.53 13.07
C LYS A 497 15.59 39.03 13.95
N PRO A 498 15.66 38.90 15.30
CA PRO A 498 14.65 39.48 16.19
C PRO A 498 14.54 40.98 15.98
N LYS A 499 13.33 41.51 15.91
CA LYS A 499 13.09 42.91 15.63
C LYS A 499 13.57 43.87 16.74
N ASN A 500 13.71 43.42 17.97
CA ASN A 500 13.90 44.27 19.15
C ASN A 500 14.89 43.67 20.18
N SER A 501 16.00 43.11 19.82
CA SER A 501 16.98 42.66 20.81
C SER A 501 18.43 42.81 20.36
N ASP A 502 19.26 43.29 21.25
CA ASP A 502 20.74 43.27 21.13
C ASP A 502 21.33 41.86 21.34
N GLN A 503 20.51 40.82 21.31
CA GLN A 503 20.96 39.45 21.49
C GLN A 503 21.77 38.98 20.29
N LYS A 504 22.97 38.56 20.53
CA LYS A 504 23.85 37.90 19.58
C LYS A 504 23.31 36.48 19.30
N VAL A 505 23.10 36.17 18.05
CA VAL A 505 22.86 34.79 17.62
C VAL A 505 24.22 34.10 17.54
N ASN A 506 24.44 33.11 18.38
CA ASN A 506 25.65 32.30 18.33
C ASN A 506 25.44 31.09 17.43
N PHE A 507 26.41 30.85 16.56
CA PHE A 507 26.45 29.64 15.71
C PHE A 507 27.55 28.75 16.27
N SER A 508 27.24 27.49 16.46
CA SER A 508 28.24 26.46 16.77
C SER A 508 28.01 25.26 15.86
N GLY A 509 29.05 24.71 15.30
CA GLY A 509 29.00 23.49 14.50
C GLY A 509 30.41 23.04 14.15
N GLU A 510 30.65 21.74 14.16
CA GLU A 510 31.86 21.13 13.63
C GLU A 510 31.63 20.71 12.17
N PRO A 511 32.59 20.96 11.28
CA PRO A 511 32.48 20.49 9.90
C PRO A 511 32.70 18.98 9.87
N THR A 512 31.67 18.24 9.41
CA THR A 512 31.82 16.85 9.00
C THR A 512 31.89 16.76 7.48
N GLU A 513 32.63 15.79 6.95
CA GLU A 513 32.83 15.62 5.50
C GLU A 513 31.50 15.73 4.74
N GLY A 514 31.33 16.83 3.99
CA GLY A 514 30.20 17.06 3.11
C GLY A 514 28.94 17.69 3.72
N ALA A 515 28.92 18.02 5.01
CA ALA A 515 27.77 18.70 5.64
C ALA A 515 28.20 19.66 6.75
N ILE A 516 27.53 20.82 6.86
CA ILE A 516 27.64 21.73 7.99
C ILE A 516 26.33 21.63 8.76
N ALA A 517 26.39 21.14 10.01
CA ALA A 517 25.26 21.20 10.93
C ALA A 517 25.31 22.56 11.65
N LEU A 518 24.29 23.38 11.48
CA LEU A 518 24.13 24.62 12.22
C LEU A 518 23.04 24.45 13.26
N THR A 519 23.38 24.64 14.53
CA THR A 519 22.39 24.72 15.60
C THR A 519 22.10 26.19 15.91
N VAL A 520 20.83 26.57 15.87
CA VAL A 520 20.37 27.90 16.22
C VAL A 520 19.61 27.80 17.53
N ASP A 521 20.17 28.33 18.61
CA ASP A 521 19.46 28.43 19.88
C ASP A 521 18.58 29.69 19.87
N ALA A 522 17.27 29.50 19.78
CA ALA A 522 16.29 30.58 19.90
C ALA A 522 15.53 30.46 21.23
N ILE A 523 15.64 31.49 22.06
CA ILE A 523 14.87 31.61 23.30
C ILE A 523 13.66 32.53 23.04
N GLY A 524 12.45 31.93 23.09
CA GLY A 524 11.15 32.57 23.37
C GLY A 524 10.61 33.61 22.39
N GLY A 525 9.42 33.35 21.84
CA GLY A 525 8.33 34.27 21.41
C GLY A 525 8.63 35.53 20.58
N LEU A 526 9.65 35.59 19.75
CA LEU A 526 10.15 36.81 19.12
C LEU A 526 9.64 37.04 17.68
N GLN A 527 9.29 38.29 17.34
CA GLN A 527 9.07 38.69 15.93
C GLN A 527 10.42 38.90 15.23
N TYR A 528 10.63 38.28 14.07
CA TYR A 528 11.90 38.27 13.35
C TYR A 528 11.94 39.25 12.18
N LYS A 529 13.13 39.84 11.94
CA LYS A 529 13.48 40.61 10.73
C LYS A 529 14.48 39.77 9.90
N GLN A 530 14.23 39.64 8.62
CA GLN A 530 15.02 38.81 7.72
C GLN A 530 16.45 39.36 7.55
N THR A 531 17.46 38.54 7.80
CA THR A 531 18.87 38.87 7.56
C THR A 531 19.48 37.75 6.72
N GLU A 532 20.25 38.12 5.70
CA GLU A 532 20.94 37.16 4.83
C GLU A 532 22.36 36.95 5.35
N LEU A 533 22.75 35.69 5.52
CA LEU A 533 24.11 35.29 5.89
C LEU A 533 24.68 34.46 4.73
N THR A 534 25.76 34.94 4.14
CA THR A 534 26.48 34.20 3.10
C THR A 534 27.69 33.55 3.73
N LEU A 535 27.75 32.22 3.73
CA LEU A 535 28.92 31.44 4.09
C LEU A 535 29.66 31.05 2.81
N SER A 536 30.89 31.48 2.65
CA SER A 536 31.81 30.97 1.63
C SER A 536 32.68 29.90 2.28
N LEU A 537 32.62 28.69 1.75
CA LEU A 537 33.51 27.58 2.12
C LEU A 537 34.73 27.56 1.22
#